data_cc35abe574d044d996250e0f07c6145a
#
_entry.id   cc35abe574d044d996250e0f07c6145a
#
_cell.length_a   1.000
_cell.length_b   1.000
_cell.length_c   1.000
_cell.angle_alpha   90.00
_cell.angle_beta   90.00
_cell.angle_gamma   90.00
#
_symmetry.space_group_name_H-M   'P 1'
#
loop_
_entity.id
_entity.type
_entity.pdbx_description
1 polymer ?
#
loop_
_entity_poly.entity_id
_entity_poly.type
_entity_poly.pdbx_seq_one_letter_code
_entity_poly.pdbx_strand_id
1 'polypeptide(L)'
;MKNKFGFILVKPQLGENIGACARSMKNFGFEKLNIVSPKFIFPNHKTKVTSVGAYDLIKKTKVFDKLETAVEEFDLIISLSARRRDINKKHISINDLKNILKKRKNFKFGFMFGPESSGLSNQDISISNYILQIPTSKKFKSLNLSHSVTIICYEIFKYQNQSIFLKKGKQRSISSKKKVSSLVNHLIKLLEDKEFFLPKEKKRSMIVNINNLIYRLQPDDKEIRVLASIMSALNKKN
;
A
#
# COMPACT_ATOMS: atom_id res chain seq x y z
N MET A 1 20.57 0.16 2.34
CA MET A 1 19.45 -0.64 1.80
C MET A 1 19.00 -0.22 0.39
N LYS A 2 19.28 1.01 -0.08
CA LYS A 2 18.81 1.54 -1.37
C LYS A 2 19.25 0.74 -2.61
N ASN A 3 20.42 0.09 -2.57
CA ASN A 3 20.99 -0.63 -3.73
C ASN A 3 20.56 -2.10 -3.88
N LYS A 4 19.61 -2.58 -3.07
CA LYS A 4 19.15 -3.99 -3.12
C LYS A 4 18.05 -4.24 -4.14
N PHE A 5 17.42 -3.21 -4.65
CA PHE A 5 16.27 -3.30 -5.55
C PHE A 5 16.58 -2.58 -6.86
N GLY A 6 16.48 -3.28 -7.97
CA GLY A 6 16.63 -2.72 -9.30
C GLY A 6 15.40 -3.00 -10.16
N PHE A 7 15.18 -2.13 -11.11
CA PHE A 7 14.07 -2.18 -12.06
C PHE A 7 14.65 -2.35 -13.47
N ILE A 8 14.12 -3.30 -14.21
CA ILE A 8 14.61 -3.69 -15.52
C ILE A 8 13.47 -3.54 -16.52
N LEU A 9 13.62 -2.61 -17.46
CA LEU A 9 12.65 -2.39 -18.54
C LEU A 9 13.15 -3.07 -19.80
N VAL A 10 12.46 -4.10 -20.25
CA VAL A 10 12.82 -4.90 -21.43
C VAL A 10 12.10 -4.36 -22.65
N LYS A 11 12.87 -3.94 -23.66
CA LYS A 11 12.39 -3.42 -24.95
C LYS A 11 11.30 -2.35 -24.81
N PRO A 12 11.47 -1.34 -23.91
CA PRO A 12 10.47 -0.29 -23.75
C PRO A 12 10.26 0.46 -25.06
N GLN A 13 9.02 0.83 -25.35
CA GLN A 13 8.60 1.41 -26.64
C GLN A 13 8.42 2.93 -26.56
N LEU A 14 8.12 3.47 -25.39
CA LEU A 14 7.81 4.88 -25.20
C LEU A 14 8.77 5.54 -24.19
N GLY A 15 9.45 6.61 -24.62
CA GLY A 15 10.34 7.37 -23.77
C GLY A 15 9.61 8.03 -22.59
N GLU A 16 8.34 8.40 -22.79
CA GLU A 16 7.46 8.96 -21.77
C GLU A 16 7.28 8.00 -20.60
N ASN A 17 7.11 6.72 -20.89
CA ASN A 17 6.96 5.70 -19.84
C ASN A 17 8.24 5.53 -19.03
N ILE A 18 9.41 5.58 -19.68
CA ILE A 18 10.69 5.49 -18.96
C ILE A 18 10.87 6.67 -18.02
N GLY A 19 10.58 7.91 -18.49
CA GLY A 19 10.65 9.09 -17.65
C GLY A 19 9.69 9.02 -16.45
N ALA A 20 8.46 8.58 -16.68
CA ALA A 20 7.47 8.36 -15.61
C ALA A 20 7.89 7.24 -14.63
N CYS A 21 8.51 6.14 -15.11
CA CYS A 21 9.10 5.12 -14.26
C CYS A 21 10.20 5.69 -13.36
N ALA A 22 11.13 6.46 -13.92
CA ALA A 22 12.21 7.08 -13.15
C ALA A 22 11.67 8.01 -12.06
N ARG A 23 10.63 8.79 -12.37
CA ARG A 23 9.95 9.65 -11.40
C ARG A 23 9.30 8.85 -10.29
N SER A 24 8.58 7.77 -10.63
CA SER A 24 7.98 6.86 -9.64
C SER A 24 9.03 6.23 -8.74
N MET A 25 10.12 5.74 -9.31
CA MET A 25 11.23 5.16 -8.56
C MET A 25 11.82 6.15 -7.57
N LYS A 26 12.06 7.39 -8.02
CA LYS A 26 12.63 8.44 -7.18
C LYS A 26 11.70 8.84 -6.01
N ASN A 27 10.39 8.88 -6.22
CA ASN A 27 9.39 9.12 -5.16
C ASN A 27 9.50 8.13 -4.00
N PHE A 28 9.90 6.89 -4.28
CA PHE A 28 10.06 5.84 -3.28
C PHE A 28 11.53 5.56 -2.91
N GLY A 29 12.45 6.39 -3.39
CA GLY A 29 13.87 6.32 -3.05
C GLY A 29 14.66 5.19 -3.75
N PHE A 30 14.19 4.68 -4.90
CA PHE A 30 14.90 3.73 -5.73
C PHE A 30 15.68 4.44 -6.84
N GLU A 31 16.91 3.98 -7.09
CA GLU A 31 17.84 4.65 -8.01
C GLU A 31 18.40 3.73 -9.09
N LYS A 32 18.11 2.41 -9.04
CA LYS A 32 18.72 1.44 -9.94
C LYS A 32 17.74 1.06 -11.05
N LEU A 33 17.95 1.64 -12.22
CA LEU A 33 17.17 1.39 -13.44
C LEU A 33 18.09 0.84 -14.51
N ASN A 34 17.74 -0.35 -15.04
CA ASN A 34 18.38 -0.96 -16.19
C ASN A 34 17.37 -0.99 -17.35
N ILE A 35 17.84 -0.70 -18.55
CA ILE A 35 17.04 -0.76 -19.77
C ILE A 35 17.69 -1.75 -20.73
N VAL A 36 16.90 -2.64 -21.31
CA VAL A 36 17.37 -3.63 -22.28
C VAL A 36 16.76 -3.34 -23.64
N SER A 37 17.59 -3.14 -24.64
CA SER A 37 17.22 -2.99 -26.07
C SER A 37 16.02 -2.04 -26.29
N PRO A 38 16.09 -0.77 -25.87
CA PRO A 38 14.98 0.18 -26.09
C PRO A 38 14.67 0.30 -27.58
N LYS A 39 13.39 0.50 -27.95
CA LYS A 39 12.95 0.60 -29.34
C LYS A 39 13.14 1.98 -29.97
N PHE A 40 13.94 2.84 -29.33
CA PHE A 40 14.28 4.19 -29.78
C PHE A 40 15.64 4.60 -29.20
N ILE A 41 16.19 5.71 -29.68
CA ILE A 41 17.44 6.27 -29.15
C ILE A 41 17.20 6.81 -27.74
N PHE A 42 17.84 6.18 -26.75
CA PHE A 42 17.68 6.53 -25.33
C PHE A 42 18.92 7.30 -24.83
N PRO A 43 18.74 8.36 -24.02
CA PRO A 43 17.47 9.04 -23.71
C PRO A 43 17.03 9.96 -24.85
N ASN A 44 15.72 10.11 -25.04
CA ASN A 44 15.14 11.07 -25.99
C ASN A 44 14.51 12.27 -25.27
N HIS A 45 14.02 13.26 -26.04
CA HIS A 45 13.37 14.45 -25.50
C HIS A 45 12.16 14.12 -24.62
N LYS A 46 11.33 13.16 -25.03
CA LYS A 46 10.14 12.73 -24.28
C LYS A 46 10.50 12.12 -22.92
N THR A 47 11.56 11.29 -22.87
CA THR A 47 12.11 10.77 -21.61
C THR A 47 12.53 11.89 -20.66
N LYS A 48 13.20 12.91 -21.19
CA LYS A 48 13.65 14.07 -20.40
C LYS A 48 12.47 14.84 -19.83
N VAL A 49 11.48 15.17 -20.65
CA VAL A 49 10.29 15.94 -20.23
C VAL A 49 9.49 15.22 -19.17
N THR A 50 9.26 13.91 -19.31
CA THR A 50 8.42 13.15 -18.36
C THR A 50 9.14 12.74 -17.07
N SER A 51 10.48 12.84 -17.05
CA SER A 51 11.28 12.52 -15.87
C SER A 51 11.44 13.69 -14.89
N VAL A 52 10.57 14.69 -14.91
CA VAL A 52 10.67 15.90 -14.09
C VAL A 52 11.12 15.61 -12.67
N GLY A 53 12.24 16.24 -12.24
CA GLY A 53 12.84 16.04 -10.92
C GLY A 53 13.59 14.70 -10.75
N ALA A 54 13.57 13.79 -11.75
CA ALA A 54 14.22 12.47 -11.72
C ALA A 54 15.20 12.25 -12.88
N TYR A 55 15.61 13.30 -13.57
CA TYR A 55 16.50 13.17 -14.73
C TYR A 55 17.92 12.71 -14.35
N ASP A 56 18.35 12.95 -13.12
CA ASP A 56 19.59 12.41 -12.56
C ASP A 56 19.57 10.86 -12.54
N LEU A 57 18.42 10.24 -12.31
CA LEU A 57 18.27 8.79 -12.40
C LEU A 57 18.38 8.32 -13.85
N ILE A 58 17.77 9.04 -14.80
CA ILE A 58 17.89 8.74 -16.24
C ILE A 58 19.37 8.78 -16.69
N LYS A 59 20.14 9.77 -16.24
CA LYS A 59 21.58 9.85 -16.55
C LYS A 59 22.40 8.67 -16.01
N LYS A 60 21.98 8.08 -14.90
CA LYS A 60 22.63 6.93 -14.25
C LYS A 60 22.12 5.58 -14.78
N THR A 61 21.07 5.59 -15.60
CA THR A 61 20.46 4.38 -16.16
C THR A 61 21.44 3.66 -17.06
N LYS A 62 21.60 2.36 -16.83
CA LYS A 62 22.43 1.50 -17.68
C LYS A 62 21.57 0.93 -18.81
N VAL A 63 22.10 0.96 -20.03
CA VAL A 63 21.47 0.36 -21.20
C VAL A 63 22.26 -0.88 -21.59
N PHE A 64 21.55 -1.96 -21.87
CA PHE A 64 22.09 -3.26 -22.22
C PHE A 64 21.47 -3.75 -23.53
N ASP A 65 22.27 -4.43 -24.34
CA ASP A 65 21.79 -5.07 -25.58
C ASP A 65 21.12 -6.42 -25.27
N LYS A 66 21.59 -7.11 -24.24
CA LYS A 66 21.11 -8.45 -23.84
C LYS A 66 20.51 -8.42 -22.45
N LEU A 67 19.42 -9.19 -22.28
CA LEU A 67 18.73 -9.28 -21.01
C LEU A 67 19.58 -10.02 -19.96
N GLU A 68 20.31 -11.06 -20.38
CA GLU A 68 21.17 -11.85 -19.51
C GLU A 68 22.17 -10.96 -18.76
N THR A 69 22.84 -10.05 -19.47
CA THR A 69 23.81 -9.13 -18.85
C THR A 69 23.16 -8.10 -17.92
N ALA A 70 21.93 -7.69 -18.21
CA ALA A 70 21.19 -6.75 -17.38
C ALA A 70 20.75 -7.33 -16.02
N VAL A 71 20.67 -8.66 -15.91
CA VAL A 71 20.23 -9.36 -14.70
C VAL A 71 21.36 -9.91 -13.84
N GLU A 72 22.59 -10.01 -14.34
CA GLU A 72 23.74 -10.63 -13.66
C GLU A 72 24.03 -10.09 -12.25
N GLU A 73 23.72 -8.83 -12.01
CA GLU A 73 23.98 -8.19 -10.73
C GLU A 73 22.95 -8.51 -9.63
N PHE A 74 21.91 -9.27 -9.96
CA PHE A 74 20.79 -9.60 -9.04
C PHE A 74 20.83 -11.07 -8.64
N ASP A 75 20.53 -11.33 -7.38
CA ASP A 75 20.43 -12.69 -6.84
C ASP A 75 19.08 -13.33 -7.14
N LEU A 76 18.06 -12.50 -7.39
CA LEU A 76 16.71 -12.96 -7.64
C LEU A 76 15.96 -12.01 -8.58
N ILE A 77 15.39 -12.59 -9.65
CA ILE A 77 14.61 -11.86 -10.65
C ILE A 77 13.12 -12.21 -10.51
N ILE A 78 12.28 -11.17 -10.48
CA ILE A 78 10.82 -11.26 -10.44
C ILE A 78 10.28 -10.59 -11.69
N SER A 79 9.65 -11.38 -12.55
CA SER A 79 8.99 -10.88 -13.77
C SER A 79 7.57 -10.42 -13.47
N LEU A 80 7.17 -9.26 -14.01
CA LEU A 80 5.80 -8.77 -13.94
C LEU A 80 5.01 -9.23 -15.17
N SER A 81 3.88 -9.88 -14.97
CA SER A 81 2.99 -10.32 -16.05
C SER A 81 1.52 -10.15 -15.68
N ALA A 82 0.74 -9.52 -16.57
CA ALA A 82 -0.71 -9.44 -16.43
C ALA A 82 -1.42 -10.76 -16.82
N ARG A 83 -0.75 -11.66 -17.52
CA ARG A 83 -1.28 -12.92 -18.02
C ARG A 83 -0.77 -14.08 -17.20
N ARG A 84 -1.61 -15.06 -16.96
CA ARG A 84 -1.16 -16.40 -16.58
C ARG A 84 -0.34 -16.97 -17.75
N ARG A 85 0.87 -17.43 -17.46
CA ARG A 85 1.76 -18.01 -18.47
C ARG A 85 1.80 -19.51 -18.26
N ASP A 86 1.74 -20.22 -19.35
CA ASP A 86 1.93 -21.68 -19.37
C ASP A 86 3.45 -22.00 -19.39
N ILE A 87 4.10 -21.68 -18.30
CA ILE A 87 5.52 -21.92 -18.06
C ILE A 87 5.62 -22.51 -16.66
N ASN A 88 6.50 -23.49 -16.48
CA ASN A 88 6.78 -24.08 -15.17
C ASN A 88 7.55 -23.10 -14.25
N LYS A 89 6.90 -22.00 -13.89
CA LYS A 89 7.40 -20.96 -12.99
C LYS A 89 6.39 -20.66 -11.91
N LYS A 90 6.87 -20.44 -10.70
CA LYS A 90 6.01 -20.13 -9.56
C LYS A 90 5.40 -18.71 -9.73
N HIS A 91 4.09 -18.66 -9.83
CA HIS A 91 3.33 -17.43 -9.74
C HIS A 91 3.20 -17.00 -8.28
N ILE A 92 3.44 -15.73 -8.01
CA ILE A 92 3.37 -15.14 -6.68
C ILE A 92 2.43 -13.94 -6.66
N SER A 93 1.79 -13.73 -5.52
CA SER A 93 1.01 -12.53 -5.21
C SER A 93 1.89 -11.44 -4.58
N ILE A 94 1.34 -10.23 -4.41
CA ILE A 94 2.00 -9.15 -3.65
C ILE A 94 2.28 -9.57 -2.19
N ASN A 95 1.39 -10.36 -1.60
CA ASN A 95 1.61 -10.88 -0.24
C ASN A 95 2.76 -11.89 -0.18
N ASP A 96 2.88 -12.76 -1.19
CA ASP A 96 4.02 -13.68 -1.30
C ASP A 96 5.33 -12.92 -1.49
N LEU A 97 5.32 -11.82 -2.26
CA LEU A 97 6.48 -10.95 -2.41
C LEU A 97 7.01 -10.48 -1.06
N LYS A 98 6.14 -10.01 -0.16
CA LYS A 98 6.54 -9.59 1.20
C LYS A 98 7.23 -10.69 1.97
N ASN A 99 6.72 -11.92 1.88
CA ASN A 99 7.31 -13.09 2.53
C ASN A 99 8.70 -13.44 1.95
N ILE A 100 8.86 -13.34 0.63
CA ILE A 100 10.15 -13.57 -0.05
C ILE A 100 11.17 -12.51 0.38
N LEU A 101 10.79 -11.24 0.37
CA LEU A 101 11.65 -10.13 0.82
C LEU A 101 12.08 -10.31 2.29
N LYS A 102 11.17 -10.75 3.16
CA LYS A 102 11.46 -11.01 4.58
C LYS A 102 12.45 -12.17 4.76
N LYS A 103 12.27 -13.27 4.03
CA LYS A 103 13.13 -14.46 4.13
C LYS A 103 14.51 -14.24 3.52
N ARG A 104 14.65 -13.38 2.52
CA ARG A 104 15.87 -13.16 1.74
C ARG A 104 16.40 -11.73 1.85
N LYS A 105 16.52 -11.23 3.08
CA LYS A 105 16.89 -9.84 3.40
C LYS A 105 18.20 -9.36 2.76
N ASN A 106 19.15 -10.27 2.50
CA ASN A 106 20.46 -9.92 1.95
C ASN A 106 20.56 -9.99 0.43
N PHE A 107 19.51 -10.46 -0.25
CA PHE A 107 19.51 -10.61 -1.70
C PHE A 107 19.30 -9.28 -2.40
N LYS A 108 19.90 -9.17 -3.59
CA LYS A 108 19.62 -8.13 -4.57
C LYS A 108 18.48 -8.60 -5.47
N PHE A 109 17.41 -7.83 -5.53
CA PHE A 109 16.21 -8.15 -6.30
C PHE A 109 16.12 -7.32 -7.56
N GLY A 110 15.90 -7.97 -8.71
CA GLY A 110 15.57 -7.32 -9.97
C GLY A 110 14.08 -7.53 -10.29
N PHE A 111 13.37 -6.44 -10.57
CA PHE A 111 11.98 -6.47 -11.03
C PHE A 111 11.93 -6.18 -12.52
N MET A 112 11.46 -7.12 -13.30
CA MET A 112 11.51 -7.09 -14.75
C MET A 112 10.14 -6.80 -15.35
N PHE A 113 10.09 -5.82 -16.24
CA PHE A 113 8.88 -5.34 -16.92
C PHE A 113 9.10 -5.41 -18.43
N GLY A 114 8.10 -5.89 -19.15
CA GLY A 114 8.15 -6.01 -20.60
C GLY A 114 7.68 -4.78 -21.36
N PRO A 115 7.77 -4.84 -22.70
CA PRO A 115 7.25 -3.79 -23.57
C PRO A 115 5.76 -3.59 -23.39
N GLU A 116 5.31 -2.36 -23.63
CA GLU A 116 3.94 -1.91 -23.36
C GLU A 116 2.89 -2.68 -24.14
N SER A 117 3.18 -3.01 -25.37
CA SER A 117 2.21 -3.66 -26.27
C SER A 117 2.03 -5.16 -26.02
N SER A 118 3.09 -5.89 -25.65
CA SER A 118 3.08 -7.36 -25.59
C SER A 118 3.41 -7.95 -24.21
N GLY A 119 4.02 -7.16 -23.34
CA GLY A 119 4.61 -7.65 -22.08
C GLY A 119 5.85 -8.51 -22.34
N LEU A 120 6.38 -9.14 -21.31
CA LEU A 120 7.52 -10.04 -21.39
C LEU A 120 7.19 -11.28 -22.26
N SER A 121 8.13 -11.72 -23.08
CA SER A 121 8.05 -13.00 -23.78
C SER A 121 8.30 -14.17 -22.83
N ASN A 122 7.98 -15.40 -23.28
CA ASN A 122 8.32 -16.61 -22.50
C ASN A 122 9.83 -16.76 -22.34
N GLN A 123 10.61 -16.38 -23.33
CA GLN A 123 12.06 -16.37 -23.29
C GLN A 123 12.56 -15.38 -22.22
N ASP A 124 12.02 -14.14 -22.18
CA ASP A 124 12.39 -13.16 -21.13
C ASP A 124 12.07 -13.70 -19.73
N ILE A 125 10.89 -14.32 -19.56
CA ILE A 125 10.45 -14.90 -18.27
C ILE A 125 11.27 -16.12 -17.86
N SER A 126 11.83 -16.85 -18.81
CA SER A 126 12.58 -18.10 -18.54
C SER A 126 13.75 -17.89 -17.57
N ILE A 127 14.37 -16.73 -17.56
CA ILE A 127 15.50 -16.38 -16.68
C ILE A 127 15.06 -15.82 -15.32
N SER A 128 13.75 -15.62 -15.08
CA SER A 128 13.27 -15.15 -13.78
C SER A 128 13.02 -16.31 -12.80
N ASN A 129 13.03 -15.99 -11.51
CA ASN A 129 12.75 -16.95 -10.43
C ASN A 129 11.25 -17.06 -10.15
N TYR A 130 10.53 -15.94 -10.27
CA TYR A 130 9.10 -15.84 -9.99
C TYR A 130 8.38 -14.97 -11.02
N ILE A 131 7.09 -15.23 -11.18
CA ILE A 131 6.18 -14.37 -11.93
C ILE A 131 5.23 -13.69 -10.94
N LEU A 132 5.29 -12.37 -10.85
CA LEU A 132 4.40 -11.58 -10.02
C LEU A 132 3.27 -10.99 -10.86
N GLN A 133 2.06 -11.22 -10.43
CA GLN A 133 0.87 -10.62 -11.03
C GLN A 133 0.32 -9.55 -10.11
N ILE A 134 0.16 -8.33 -10.64
CA ILE A 134 -0.57 -7.25 -9.96
C ILE A 134 -2.06 -7.50 -10.18
N PRO A 135 -2.87 -7.62 -9.10
CA PRO A 135 -4.31 -7.79 -9.24
C PRO A 135 -4.96 -6.60 -9.95
N THR A 136 -5.76 -6.88 -10.95
CA THR A 136 -6.52 -5.90 -11.74
C THR A 136 -7.92 -6.41 -12.03
N SER A 137 -8.77 -5.57 -12.63
CA SER A 137 -10.09 -5.99 -13.08
C SER A 137 -10.00 -7.17 -14.07
N LYS A 138 -10.93 -8.12 -13.97
CA LYS A 138 -11.01 -9.25 -14.92
C LYS A 138 -11.23 -8.79 -16.38
N LYS A 139 -11.91 -7.65 -16.56
CA LYS A 139 -12.24 -7.10 -17.90
C LYS A 139 -11.07 -6.35 -18.53
N PHE A 140 -10.20 -5.70 -17.71
CA PHE A 140 -9.08 -4.91 -18.20
C PHE A 140 -7.85 -5.16 -17.33
N LYS A 141 -6.98 -6.06 -17.80
CA LYS A 141 -5.86 -6.60 -17.02
C LYS A 141 -4.54 -5.86 -17.25
N SER A 142 -4.38 -5.19 -18.38
CA SER A 142 -3.14 -4.53 -18.75
C SER A 142 -3.01 -3.18 -18.03
N LEU A 143 -1.95 -3.02 -17.26
CA LEU A 143 -1.56 -1.75 -16.66
C LEU A 143 -0.48 -1.10 -17.53
N ASN A 144 -0.51 0.23 -17.59
CA ASN A 144 0.61 0.99 -18.16
C ASN A 144 1.91 0.62 -17.43
N LEU A 145 3.04 0.65 -18.15
CA LEU A 145 4.36 0.29 -17.64
C LEU A 145 4.73 1.10 -16.39
N SER A 146 4.57 2.43 -16.43
CA SER A 146 4.94 3.28 -15.29
C SER A 146 4.02 3.07 -14.08
N HIS A 147 2.74 2.78 -14.29
CA HIS A 147 1.82 2.43 -13.20
C HIS A 147 2.21 1.10 -12.53
N SER A 148 2.62 0.11 -13.32
CA SER A 148 3.11 -1.16 -12.79
C SER A 148 4.38 -0.96 -11.95
N VAL A 149 5.32 -0.16 -12.43
CA VAL A 149 6.54 0.21 -11.68
C VAL A 149 6.18 0.94 -10.39
N THR A 150 5.25 1.89 -10.44
CA THR A 150 4.79 2.65 -9.26
C THR A 150 4.24 1.73 -8.17
N ILE A 151 3.38 0.79 -8.53
CA ILE A 151 2.78 -0.16 -7.58
C ILE A 151 3.87 -1.01 -6.90
N ILE A 152 4.83 -1.52 -7.67
CA ILE A 152 5.93 -2.32 -7.11
C ILE A 152 6.84 -1.46 -6.21
N CYS A 153 7.17 -0.25 -6.63
CA CYS A 153 7.91 0.70 -5.80
C CYS A 153 7.19 0.95 -4.46
N TYR A 154 5.89 1.22 -4.51
CA TYR A 154 5.08 1.45 -3.31
C TYR A 154 5.05 0.23 -2.38
N GLU A 155 4.83 -0.98 -2.90
CA GLU A 155 4.76 -2.19 -2.08
C GLU A 155 6.12 -2.52 -1.43
N ILE A 156 7.24 -2.32 -2.13
CA ILE A 156 8.58 -2.47 -1.55
C ILE A 156 8.83 -1.40 -0.49
N PHE A 157 8.52 -0.14 -0.80
CA PHE A 157 8.65 0.99 0.13
C PHE A 157 7.84 0.75 1.41
N LYS A 158 6.59 0.31 1.28
CA LYS A 158 5.72 -0.05 2.39
C LYS A 158 6.31 -1.18 3.24
N TYR A 159 6.88 -2.19 2.60
CA TYR A 159 7.58 -3.26 3.31
C TYR A 159 8.80 -2.74 4.09
N GLN A 160 9.63 -1.90 3.48
CA GLN A 160 10.83 -1.34 4.11
C GLN A 160 10.51 -0.39 5.26
N ASN A 161 9.39 0.32 5.18
CA ASN A 161 8.99 1.40 6.09
C ASN A 161 7.76 1.03 6.92
N GLN A 162 7.61 -0.25 7.31
CA GLN A 162 6.46 -0.71 8.10
C GLN A 162 6.21 0.14 9.35
N SER A 163 7.26 0.66 9.99
CA SER A 163 7.14 1.56 11.15
C SER A 163 6.45 2.89 10.84
N ILE A 164 6.58 3.41 9.61
CA ILE A 164 5.89 4.63 9.18
C ILE A 164 4.39 4.36 9.03
N PHE A 165 4.03 3.22 8.43
CA PHE A 165 2.63 2.82 8.22
C PHE A 165 1.99 2.24 9.49
N LEU A 166 2.80 1.68 10.38
CA LEU A 166 2.41 1.16 11.68
C LEU A 166 2.63 2.16 12.82
N LYS A 167 2.87 3.45 12.54
CA LYS A 167 2.66 4.45 13.58
C LYS A 167 1.21 4.28 14.04
N LYS A 168 1.05 3.38 14.99
CA LYS A 168 -0.09 3.33 15.87
C LYS A 168 -0.19 4.76 16.41
N GLY A 169 -1.14 5.55 15.90
CA GLY A 169 -1.67 6.63 16.70
C GLY A 169 -1.84 6.02 18.09
N LYS A 170 -1.49 6.69 19.17
CA LYS A 170 -1.60 6.16 20.54
C LYS A 170 -2.84 5.29 20.56
N GLN A 171 -2.66 3.96 20.75
CA GLN A 171 -3.77 3.02 20.67
C GLN A 171 -4.75 3.50 21.73
N ARG A 172 -5.88 3.99 21.27
CA ARG A 172 -6.89 4.60 22.13
C ARG A 172 -7.27 3.52 23.16
N SER A 173 -6.91 3.73 24.41
CA SER A 173 -7.21 2.78 25.46
C SER A 173 -8.71 2.88 25.76
N ILE A 174 -9.49 1.99 25.15
CA ILE A 174 -10.93 1.90 25.40
C ILE A 174 -11.14 1.59 26.90
N SER A 175 -12.02 2.32 27.54
CA SER A 175 -12.39 2.08 28.93
C SER A 175 -13.01 0.70 29.15
N SER A 176 -12.84 0.17 30.35
CA SER A 176 -13.46 -1.11 30.71
C SER A 176 -14.96 -1.05 30.60
N LYS A 177 -15.58 -2.16 30.21
CA LYS A 177 -17.04 -2.27 30.13
C LYS A 177 -17.72 -1.90 31.45
N LYS A 178 -17.09 -2.17 32.59
CA LYS A 178 -17.57 -1.78 33.93
C LYS A 178 -17.73 -0.26 34.05
N LYS A 179 -16.74 0.51 33.63
CA LYS A 179 -16.80 1.98 33.66
C LYS A 179 -17.85 2.55 32.72
N VAL A 180 -17.95 1.98 31.51
CA VAL A 180 -18.96 2.38 30.52
C VAL A 180 -20.37 2.06 31.05
N SER A 181 -20.58 0.88 31.63
CA SER A 181 -21.86 0.50 32.24
C SER A 181 -22.24 1.42 33.41
N SER A 182 -21.28 1.78 34.27
CA SER A 182 -21.53 2.75 35.37
C SER A 182 -21.97 4.11 34.83
N LEU A 183 -21.33 4.60 33.75
CA LEU A 183 -21.73 5.86 33.12
C LEU A 183 -23.13 5.79 32.54
N VAL A 184 -23.48 4.70 31.83
CA VAL A 184 -24.80 4.50 31.24
C VAL A 184 -25.88 4.43 32.32
N ASN A 185 -25.65 3.66 33.39
CA ASN A 185 -26.61 3.54 34.48
C ASN A 185 -26.83 4.90 35.17
N HIS A 186 -25.77 5.68 35.37
CA HIS A 186 -25.89 7.02 35.90
C HIS A 186 -26.72 7.94 34.97
N LEU A 187 -26.46 7.91 33.67
CA LEU A 187 -27.21 8.68 32.67
C LEU A 187 -28.72 8.27 32.70
N ILE A 188 -29.02 6.97 32.73
CA ILE A 188 -30.41 6.49 32.76
C ILE A 188 -31.09 7.00 34.00
N LYS A 189 -30.46 6.94 35.17
CA LYS A 189 -31.04 7.46 36.42
C LYS A 189 -31.35 8.95 36.33
N LEU A 190 -30.44 9.76 35.83
CA LEU A 190 -30.66 11.21 35.66
C LEU A 190 -31.81 11.50 34.68
N LEU A 191 -31.96 10.69 33.63
CA LEU A 191 -33.03 10.82 32.65
C LEU A 191 -34.37 10.37 33.26
N GLU A 192 -34.39 9.39 34.17
CA GLU A 192 -35.59 8.99 34.93
C GLU A 192 -36.05 10.12 35.85
N ASP A 193 -35.12 10.74 36.59
CA ASP A 193 -35.42 11.87 37.49
C ASP A 193 -35.98 13.09 36.74
N LYS A 194 -35.76 13.18 35.43
CA LYS A 194 -36.26 14.23 34.52
C LYS A 194 -37.46 13.80 33.67
N GLU A 195 -38.09 12.64 33.99
CA GLU A 195 -39.23 12.10 33.27
C GLU A 195 -39.05 11.94 31.75
N PHE A 196 -37.76 11.75 31.30
CA PHE A 196 -37.39 11.64 29.88
C PHE A 196 -38.06 10.44 29.18
N PHE A 197 -38.37 9.38 29.93
CA PHE A 197 -38.88 8.13 29.38
C PHE A 197 -40.41 8.10 29.25
N LEU A 198 -41.00 9.14 28.76
CA LEU A 198 -42.45 9.20 28.46
C LEU A 198 -42.69 9.05 26.95
N PRO A 199 -43.70 8.33 26.49
CA PRO A 199 -44.60 7.46 27.29
C PRO A 199 -43.86 6.20 27.78
N LYS A 200 -44.33 5.62 28.91
CA LYS A 200 -43.68 4.49 29.62
C LYS A 200 -43.40 3.26 28.73
N GLU A 201 -44.28 3.01 27.76
CA GLU A 201 -44.16 1.88 26.81
C GLU A 201 -42.86 1.93 25.98
N LYS A 202 -42.36 3.12 25.71
CA LYS A 202 -41.12 3.34 24.92
C LYS A 202 -39.83 3.26 25.77
N LYS A 203 -39.93 3.28 27.10
CA LYS A 203 -38.78 3.30 28.01
C LYS A 203 -37.75 2.22 27.66
N ARG A 204 -38.17 0.97 27.45
CA ARG A 204 -37.30 -0.16 27.16
C ARG A 204 -36.50 0.05 25.86
N SER A 205 -37.16 0.49 24.81
CA SER A 205 -36.48 0.75 23.50
C SER A 205 -35.54 1.95 23.58
N MET A 206 -35.89 2.99 24.32
CA MET A 206 -35.05 4.17 24.54
C MET A 206 -33.76 3.81 25.31
N ILE A 207 -33.86 2.98 26.36
CA ILE A 207 -32.71 2.46 27.11
C ILE A 207 -31.77 1.64 26.18
N VAL A 208 -32.34 0.79 25.32
CA VAL A 208 -31.56 0.03 24.33
C VAL A 208 -30.81 0.98 23.40
N ASN A 209 -31.45 2.04 22.93
CA ASN A 209 -30.84 3.03 22.06
C ASN A 209 -29.72 3.81 22.75
N ILE A 210 -29.88 4.20 24.01
CA ILE A 210 -28.82 4.84 24.81
C ILE A 210 -27.63 3.90 24.98
N ASN A 211 -27.87 2.63 25.32
CA ASN A 211 -26.81 1.63 25.39
C ASN A 211 -26.05 1.53 24.04
N ASN A 212 -26.78 1.34 22.93
CA ASN A 212 -26.19 1.23 21.61
C ASN A 212 -25.34 2.46 21.26
N LEU A 213 -25.80 3.67 21.58
CA LEU A 213 -25.07 4.90 21.35
C LEU A 213 -23.75 4.92 22.13
N ILE A 214 -23.80 4.76 23.43
CA ILE A 214 -22.62 4.89 24.31
C ILE A 214 -21.61 3.76 24.06
N TYR A 215 -22.06 2.52 23.94
CA TYR A 215 -21.15 1.39 23.66
C TYR A 215 -20.52 1.46 22.28
N ARG A 216 -21.20 2.04 21.26
CA ARG A 216 -20.65 2.27 19.93
C ARG A 216 -19.57 3.34 19.91
N LEU A 217 -19.62 4.33 20.78
CA LEU A 217 -18.60 5.37 20.92
C LEU A 217 -17.25 4.80 21.38
N GLN A 218 -17.24 3.66 22.07
CA GLN A 218 -16.03 3.06 22.64
C GLN A 218 -15.19 4.09 23.41
N PRO A 219 -15.75 4.79 24.41
CA PRO A 219 -15.08 5.91 25.04
C PRO A 219 -13.84 5.46 25.82
N ASP A 220 -12.82 6.30 25.85
CA ASP A 220 -11.68 6.17 26.75
C ASP A 220 -12.00 6.76 28.14
N ASP A 221 -11.09 6.56 29.11
CA ASP A 221 -11.30 7.04 30.49
C ASP A 221 -11.41 8.57 30.59
N LYS A 222 -10.83 9.32 29.66
CA LYS A 222 -10.93 10.78 29.62
C LYS A 222 -12.32 11.19 29.12
N GLU A 223 -12.81 10.53 28.09
CA GLU A 223 -14.14 10.78 27.54
C GLU A 223 -15.26 10.43 28.52
N ILE A 224 -15.11 9.32 29.28
CA ILE A 224 -16.04 8.98 30.36
C ILE A 224 -16.08 10.11 31.40
N ARG A 225 -14.93 10.63 31.82
CA ARG A 225 -14.91 11.75 32.79
C ARG A 225 -15.57 13.00 32.23
N VAL A 226 -15.33 13.34 30.96
CA VAL A 226 -15.96 14.50 30.30
C VAL A 226 -17.48 14.32 30.27
N LEU A 227 -17.98 13.15 29.83
CA LEU A 227 -19.42 12.87 29.80
C LEU A 227 -20.04 12.93 31.20
N ALA A 228 -19.39 12.35 32.19
CA ALA A 228 -19.85 12.42 33.59
C ALA A 228 -19.89 13.87 34.11
N SER A 229 -18.88 14.68 33.77
CA SER A 229 -18.86 16.10 34.14
C SER A 229 -19.99 16.90 33.49
N ILE A 230 -20.28 16.65 32.22
CA ILE A 230 -21.40 17.26 31.50
C ILE A 230 -22.73 16.91 32.20
N MET A 231 -22.95 15.61 32.47
CA MET A 231 -24.16 15.15 33.17
C MET A 231 -24.31 15.80 34.54
N SER A 232 -23.22 15.90 35.31
CA SER A 232 -23.22 16.54 36.62
C SER A 232 -23.54 18.04 36.52
N ALA A 233 -23.01 18.73 35.53
CA ALA A 233 -23.28 20.15 35.30
C ALA A 233 -24.77 20.39 34.96
N LEU A 234 -25.35 19.56 34.09
CA LEU A 234 -26.74 19.66 33.68
C LEU A 234 -27.71 19.26 34.79
N ASN A 235 -27.29 18.50 35.78
CA ASN A 235 -28.11 18.07 36.90
C ASN A 235 -28.04 19.03 38.10
N LYS A 236 -27.15 20.04 38.14
CA LYS A 236 -27.18 21.07 39.16
C LYS A 236 -28.50 21.86 39.02
N LYS A 237 -29.31 21.82 40.05
CA LYS A 237 -30.45 22.76 40.17
C LYS A 237 -29.84 24.12 40.46
N ASN A 238 -30.20 25.17 39.69
CA ASN A 238 -30.04 26.56 40.10
C ASN A 238 -30.85 26.81 41.39
#